data_bc92faeabc43653925cc9cd9d25b8d9f
#
_entry.id   bc92faeabc43653925cc9cd9d25b8d9f
#
_cell.length_a   1.000
_cell.length_b   1.000
_cell.length_c   1.000
_cell.angle_alpha   90.00
_cell.angle_beta   90.00
_cell.angle_gamma   90.00
#
_symmetry.space_group_name_H-M   'P 1'
#
loop_
_entity.id
_entity.type
_entity.pdbx_description
1 polymer ?
#
loop_
_entity_poly.entity_id
_entity_poly.type
_entity_poly.pdbx_seq_one_letter_code
_entity_poly.pdbx_strand_id
1 'polypeptide(L)'
;MARVIAHIVPNALGMAQSVVDVTTADGEVLAAGTRKYLLVQNIGSNTIYLTFDGDTASATTGFKLTAGKALEFDTSVPTGQIRGIADTATTKLAILQG
;
A
#
# COMPACT_ATOMS: atom_id res chain seq x y z
N MET A 1 15.07 -6.20 -5.82
CA MET A 1 14.06 -6.70 -5.18
C MET A 1 13.05 -7.42 -5.99
N ALA A 2 13.10 -7.34 -7.22
CA ALA A 2 12.18 -8.07 -8.03
C ALA A 2 12.21 -9.57 -7.80
N ARG A 3 13.24 -10.10 -7.18
CA ARG A 3 13.26 -11.52 -6.96
C ARG A 3 12.16 -11.98 -6.03
N VAL A 4 11.65 -11.11 -5.22
CA VAL A 4 10.49 -11.46 -4.40
C VAL A 4 9.32 -11.84 -5.28
N ILE A 5 9.19 -11.13 -6.37
CA ILE A 5 8.13 -11.40 -7.33
C ILE A 5 8.26 -12.79 -7.90
N ALA A 6 9.48 -13.23 -8.16
CA ALA A 6 9.68 -14.55 -8.74
C ALA A 6 9.16 -15.67 -7.84
N HIS A 7 9.26 -15.50 -6.53
CA HIS A 7 8.73 -16.48 -5.60
C HIS A 7 7.22 -16.52 -5.59
N ILE A 8 6.60 -15.41 -5.93
CA ILE A 8 5.17 -15.30 -5.87
C ILE A 8 4.52 -15.86 -7.12
N VAL A 9 5.26 -15.94 -8.20
CA VAL A 9 4.71 -16.37 -9.48
C VAL A 9 3.86 -17.64 -9.41
N PRO A 10 4.27 -18.69 -8.72
CA PRO A 10 3.44 -19.88 -8.65
C PRO A 10 2.09 -19.63 -8.00
N ASN A 11 2.00 -18.59 -7.18
CA ASN A 11 0.77 -18.23 -6.49
C ASN A 11 0.07 -17.06 -7.14
N ALA A 12 0.56 -16.64 -8.28
CA ALA A 12 0.05 -15.44 -8.94
C ALA A 12 -1.40 -15.56 -9.37
N LEU A 13 -1.94 -16.76 -9.42
CA LEU A 13 -3.34 -16.95 -9.75
C LEU A 13 -4.26 -16.19 -8.79
N GLY A 14 -3.82 -15.98 -7.55
CA GLY A 14 -4.59 -15.23 -6.58
C GLY A 14 -4.15 -13.79 -6.41
N MET A 15 -3.16 -13.33 -7.18
CA MET A 15 -2.58 -12.00 -6.99
C MET A 15 -3.27 -10.97 -7.87
N ALA A 16 -3.49 -9.80 -7.31
CA ALA A 16 -4.05 -8.67 -8.04
C ALA A 16 -3.13 -7.47 -7.88
N GLN A 17 -2.89 -6.76 -8.97
CA GLN A 17 -2.08 -5.56 -8.98
C GLN A 17 -2.93 -4.36 -9.32
N SER A 18 -2.69 -3.25 -8.65
CA SER A 18 -3.35 -1.99 -8.95
C SER A 18 -2.43 -0.81 -8.65
N VAL A 19 -2.79 0.34 -9.19
CA VAL A 19 -2.13 1.60 -8.86
C VAL A 19 -3.22 2.59 -8.52
N VAL A 20 -3.09 3.24 -7.37
CA VAL A 20 -4.08 4.20 -6.91
C VAL A 20 -3.42 5.57 -6.69
N ASP A 21 -4.21 6.61 -6.86
CA ASP A 21 -3.78 7.96 -6.53
C ASP A 21 -3.99 8.18 -5.03
N VAL A 22 -2.96 8.72 -4.38
CA VAL A 22 -3.05 9.14 -2.99
C VAL A 22 -2.98 10.64 -2.99
N THR A 23 -4.07 11.28 -2.55
CA THR A 23 -4.17 12.74 -2.59
C THR A 23 -3.74 13.35 -1.26
N THR A 24 -3.75 14.67 -1.20
CA THR A 24 -3.41 15.38 0.04
C THR A 24 -4.55 15.39 1.06
N ALA A 25 -5.65 14.73 0.75
CA ALA A 25 -6.73 14.48 1.71
C ALA A 25 -6.75 12.99 2.06
N ASP A 26 -7.05 12.67 3.32
CA ASP A 26 -7.22 11.28 3.74
C ASP A 26 -8.25 10.58 2.86
N GLY A 27 -7.94 9.37 2.44
CA GLY A 27 -8.85 8.58 1.62
C GLY A 27 -8.49 7.11 1.63
N GLU A 28 -9.45 6.29 1.18
CA GLU A 28 -9.22 4.86 1.05
C GLU A 28 -8.26 4.59 -0.10
N VAL A 29 -7.25 3.76 0.15
CA VAL A 29 -6.36 3.29 -0.90
C VAL A 29 -6.57 1.81 -1.19
N LEU A 30 -7.11 1.06 -0.23
CA LEU A 30 -7.42 -0.35 -0.41
C LEU A 30 -8.56 -0.73 0.52
N ALA A 31 -9.61 -1.32 -0.03
CA ALA A 31 -10.75 -1.79 0.76
C ALA A 31 -10.35 -2.95 1.67
N ALA A 32 -11.07 -3.09 2.78
CA ALA A 32 -10.93 -4.26 3.64
C ALA A 32 -11.21 -5.53 2.85
N GLY A 33 -10.50 -6.58 3.18
CA GLY A 33 -10.70 -7.86 2.52
C GLY A 33 -9.72 -8.90 3.01
N THR A 34 -10.08 -10.15 2.81
CA THR A 34 -9.19 -11.26 3.17
C THR A 34 -8.03 -11.32 2.18
N ARG A 35 -6.83 -11.32 2.69
CA ARG A 35 -5.62 -11.46 1.89
C ARG A 35 -4.53 -12.12 2.69
N LYS A 36 -3.63 -12.81 2.01
CA LYS A 36 -2.50 -13.51 2.63
C LYS A 36 -1.17 -12.88 2.25
N TYR A 37 -1.19 -11.91 1.37
CA TYR A 37 0.00 -11.20 0.92
C TYR A 37 -0.38 -9.78 0.57
N LEU A 38 0.47 -8.85 0.93
CA LEU A 38 0.28 -7.44 0.58
C LEU A 38 1.64 -6.79 0.39
N LEU A 39 1.81 -6.12 -0.73
CA LEU A 39 2.98 -5.28 -1.01
C LEU A 39 2.45 -3.94 -1.47
N VAL A 40 2.91 -2.87 -0.85
CA VAL A 40 2.59 -1.51 -1.28
C VAL A 40 3.89 -0.77 -1.52
N GLN A 41 3.94 0.02 -2.57
CA GLN A 41 5.13 0.79 -2.91
C GLN A 41 4.73 2.18 -3.38
N ASN A 42 5.40 3.18 -2.84
CA ASN A 42 5.24 4.56 -3.29
C ASN A 42 6.05 4.72 -4.58
N ILE A 43 5.37 4.72 -5.71
CA ILE A 43 6.02 4.85 -7.02
C ILE A 43 6.02 6.29 -7.54
N GLY A 44 5.49 7.22 -6.75
CA GLY A 44 5.51 8.64 -7.08
C GLY A 44 6.67 9.37 -6.42
N SER A 45 6.59 10.68 -6.39
CA SER A 45 7.69 11.52 -5.91
C SER A 45 7.41 12.18 -4.55
N ASN A 46 6.20 12.05 -4.01
CA ASN A 46 5.84 12.66 -2.73
C ASN A 46 5.66 11.60 -1.65
N THR A 47 5.89 11.97 -0.40
CA THR A 47 5.74 11.05 0.72
C THR A 47 4.27 10.72 0.95
N ILE A 48 4.00 9.46 1.26
CA ILE A 48 2.68 8.97 1.63
C ILE A 48 2.72 8.54 3.09
N TYR A 49 1.63 8.77 3.80
CA TYR A 49 1.42 8.22 5.13
C TYR A 49 0.23 7.27 5.05
N LEU A 50 0.43 6.03 5.47
CA LEU A 50 -0.58 4.98 5.40
C LEU A 50 -1.04 4.59 6.79
N THR A 51 -2.35 4.36 6.94
CA THR A 51 -2.91 3.75 8.13
C THR A 51 -3.61 2.47 7.76
N PHE A 52 -3.70 1.57 8.72
CA PHE A 52 -4.30 0.27 8.51
C PHE A 52 -5.50 0.15 9.44
N ASP A 53 -6.42 -0.75 9.08
CA ASP A 53 -7.60 -1.04 9.88
C ASP A 53 -8.61 0.13 9.94
N GLY A 54 -8.63 0.94 8.89
CA GLY A 54 -9.65 1.98 8.74
C GLY A 54 -9.38 3.29 9.45
N ASP A 55 -8.23 3.44 10.09
CA ASP A 55 -7.90 4.67 10.80
C ASP A 55 -7.66 5.82 9.81
N THR A 56 -8.02 7.02 10.23
CA THR A 56 -7.77 8.23 9.45
C THR A 56 -6.27 8.44 9.27
N ALA A 57 -5.85 8.64 8.04
CA ALA A 57 -4.43 8.87 7.72
C ALA A 57 -4.06 10.33 7.95
N SER A 58 -2.90 10.54 8.56
CA SER A 58 -2.31 11.86 8.69
C SER A 58 -0.81 11.73 8.85
N ALA A 59 -0.10 12.84 8.74
CA ALA A 59 1.36 12.83 8.89
C ALA A 59 1.81 12.44 10.30
N THR A 60 0.92 12.52 11.28
CA THR A 60 1.25 12.20 12.67
C THR A 60 0.79 10.82 13.09
N THR A 61 -0.09 10.17 12.32
CA THR A 61 -0.65 8.87 12.70
C THR A 61 -0.38 7.78 11.68
N GLY A 62 0.16 8.12 10.52
CA GLY A 62 0.40 7.15 9.47
C GLY A 62 1.83 6.62 9.48
N PHE A 63 2.01 5.48 8.83
CA PHE A 63 3.34 4.97 8.54
C PHE A 63 3.89 5.69 7.33
N LYS A 64 5.05 6.29 7.48
CA LYS A 64 5.68 7.11 6.45
C LYS A 64 6.28 6.23 5.36
N LEU A 65 5.90 6.50 4.12
CA LEU A 65 6.41 5.78 2.97
C LEU A 65 6.94 6.82 1.97
N THR A 66 8.24 7.02 2.00
CA THR A 66 8.88 8.00 1.12
C THR A 66 8.95 7.46 -0.30
N ALA A 67 9.24 8.34 -1.27
CA ALA A 67 9.31 7.97 -2.67
C ALA A 67 10.21 6.75 -2.89
N GLY A 68 9.71 5.76 -3.60
CA GLY A 68 10.43 4.53 -3.91
C GLY A 68 10.41 3.47 -2.83
N LYS A 69 9.93 3.77 -1.64
CA LYS A 69 9.91 2.80 -0.53
C LYS A 69 8.71 1.89 -0.65
N ALA A 70 8.85 0.69 -0.09
CA ALA A 70 7.81 -0.33 -0.11
C ALA A 70 7.65 -0.97 1.26
N LEU A 71 6.44 -1.45 1.53
CA LEU A 71 6.14 -2.27 2.69
C LEU A 71 5.59 -3.60 2.19
N GLU A 72 6.12 -4.69 2.71
CA GLU A 72 5.69 -6.04 2.34
C GLU A 72 5.18 -6.76 3.59
N PHE A 73 4.02 -7.40 3.45
CA PHE A 73 3.41 -8.20 4.49
C PHE A 73 3.17 -9.60 3.93
N ASP A 74 3.82 -10.61 4.48
CA ASP A 74 3.68 -11.98 4.01
C ASP A 74 3.35 -12.96 5.13
N THR A 75 3.36 -12.52 6.38
CA THR A 75 3.05 -13.36 7.52
C THR A 75 1.84 -12.83 8.29
N SER A 76 1.96 -11.63 8.81
CA SER A 76 0.83 -10.96 9.46
C SER A 76 0.35 -9.88 8.52
N VAL A 77 -0.69 -10.18 7.77
CA VAL A 77 -1.15 -9.32 6.69
C VAL A 77 -2.39 -8.55 7.14
N PRO A 78 -2.37 -7.21 7.04
CA PRO A 78 -3.55 -6.44 7.42
C PRO A 78 -4.71 -6.74 6.47
N THR A 79 -5.88 -6.99 7.04
CA THR A 79 -7.10 -7.28 6.28
C THR A 79 -8.10 -6.14 6.35
N GLY A 80 -7.85 -5.13 7.17
CA GLY A 80 -8.71 -3.96 7.26
C GLY A 80 -8.53 -3.01 6.10
N GLN A 81 -9.36 -1.97 6.09
CA GLN A 81 -9.23 -0.89 5.11
C GLN A 81 -7.90 -0.18 5.30
N ILE A 82 -7.22 0.11 4.20
CA ILE A 82 -5.99 0.89 4.22
C ILE A 82 -6.31 2.27 3.68
N ARG A 83 -5.92 3.29 4.44
CA ARG A 83 -6.12 4.68 4.08
C ARG A 83 -4.77 5.35 3.92
N GLY A 84 -4.74 6.41 3.14
CA GLY A 84 -3.51 7.11 2.88
C GLY A 84 -3.71 8.59 2.63
N ILE A 85 -2.64 9.33 2.82
CA ILE A 85 -2.59 10.76 2.56
C ILE A 85 -1.19 11.10 2.03
N ALA A 86 -1.13 11.94 1.01
CA ALA A 86 0.14 12.46 0.49
C ALA A 86 0.45 13.79 1.17
N ASP A 87 1.73 14.08 1.36
CA ASP A 87 2.12 15.25 2.16
C ASP A 87 2.00 16.57 1.39
N THR A 88 2.37 16.63 0.11
CA THR A 88 2.41 17.90 -0.61
C THR A 88 1.61 17.91 -1.90
N ALA A 89 1.49 16.78 -2.57
CA ALA A 89 0.76 16.68 -3.82
C ALA A 89 0.39 15.22 -4.07
N THR A 90 -0.58 15.00 -4.93
CA THR A 90 -0.99 13.65 -5.31
C THR A 90 0.18 12.83 -5.80
N THR A 91 0.28 11.61 -5.32
CA THR A 91 1.31 10.66 -5.73
C THR A 91 0.65 9.29 -5.94
N LYS A 92 1.41 8.33 -6.44
CA LYS A 92 0.85 7.03 -6.80
C LYS A 92 1.39 5.93 -5.90
N LEU A 93 0.50 5.03 -5.54
CA LEU A 93 0.83 3.86 -4.73
C LEU A 93 0.54 2.61 -5.55
N ALA A 94 1.53 1.76 -5.73
CA ALA A 94 1.34 0.47 -6.37
C ALA A 94 1.01 -0.56 -5.29
N ILE A 95 0.07 -1.44 -5.59
CA ILE A 95 -0.42 -2.45 -4.65
C ILE A 95 -0.41 -3.81 -5.34
N LEU A 96 0.11 -4.80 -4.64
CA LEU A 96 0.04 -6.20 -5.04
C LEU A 96 -0.49 -6.99 -3.87
N GLN A 97 -1.56 -7.73 -4.08
CA GLN A 97 -2.20 -8.49 -3.01
C GLN A 97 -2.71 -9.83 -3.49
N GLY A 98 -2.82 -10.73 -2.58
CA GLY A 98 -3.35 -12.06 -2.89
C GLY A 98 -3.67 -12.90 -1.67
#